data_66285cbdcd30a7daf163714ee6a2995b
#
_entry.id   66285cbdcd30a7daf163714ee6a2995b
#
_cell.length_a   1.000
_cell.length_b   1.000
_cell.length_c   1.000
_cell.angle_alpha   90.00
_cell.angle_beta   90.00
_cell.angle_gamma   90.00
#
_symmetry.space_group_name_H-M   'P 1'
#
loop_
_entity.id
_entity.type
_entity.pdbx_description
1 polymer ?
#
loop_
_entity_poly.entity_id
_entity_poly.type
_entity_poly.pdbx_seq_one_letter_code
_entity_poly.pdbx_strand_id
1 'polypeptide(L)' 'MTIADFYMVFDSNNDVIIGKDTDHGFKVLYNGNLNCCDDKYINSHINRIKEWSGGLIIKI' A
#
# COMPACT_ATOMS: atom_id res chain seq x y z
N MET A 1 1.52 1.67 12.43
CA MET A 1 0.73 0.65 11.71
C MET A 1 1.55 0.11 10.55
N THR A 2 1.65 -1.19 10.43
CA THR A 2 2.28 -1.84 9.28
C THR A 2 1.22 -2.18 8.24
N ILE A 3 1.66 -2.59 7.04
CA ILE A 3 0.74 -3.05 6.01
C ILE A 3 -0.01 -4.29 6.50
N ALA A 4 0.65 -5.19 7.26
CA ALA A 4 -0.02 -6.35 7.84
C ALA A 4 -1.17 -5.95 8.77
N ASP A 5 -0.96 -4.93 9.61
CA ASP A 5 -2.02 -4.42 10.49
C ASP A 5 -3.19 -3.86 9.69
N PHE A 6 -2.88 -3.10 8.65
CA PHE A 6 -3.90 -2.50 7.78
C PHE A 6 -4.69 -3.58 7.05
N TYR A 7 -4.02 -4.61 6.57
CA TYR A 7 -4.64 -5.74 5.88
C TYR A 7 -5.71 -6.42 6.74
N MET A 8 -5.50 -6.48 8.05
CA MET A 8 -6.45 -7.14 8.97
C MET A 8 -7.79 -6.40 9.07
N VAL A 9 -7.81 -5.10 8.78
CA VAL A 9 -9.02 -4.28 8.96
C VAL A 9 -9.57 -3.74 7.64
N PHE A 10 -8.84 -3.89 6.54
CA PHE A 10 -9.21 -3.38 5.24
C PHE A 10 -9.90 -4.45 4.41
N ASP A 11 -10.93 -4.05 3.65
CA ASP A 11 -11.53 -4.95 2.67
C ASP A 11 -10.56 -5.18 1.52
N SER A 12 -9.96 -6.36 1.48
CA SER A 12 -8.91 -6.70 0.53
C SER A 12 -9.37 -6.91 -0.91
N ASN A 13 -10.65 -6.73 -1.19
CA ASN A 13 -11.17 -6.84 -2.56
C ASN A 13 -10.84 -5.63 -3.43
N ASN A 14 -10.36 -4.55 -2.83
CA ASN A 14 -9.99 -3.35 -3.57
C ASN A 14 -8.51 -3.36 -3.94
N ASP A 15 -8.19 -2.73 -5.08
CA ASP A 15 -6.81 -2.58 -5.50
C ASP A 15 -6.12 -1.50 -4.67
N VAL A 16 -4.82 -1.70 -4.47
CA VAL A 16 -3.98 -0.72 -3.76
C VAL A 16 -2.72 -0.46 -4.57
N ILE A 17 -2.16 0.72 -4.36
CA ILE A 17 -0.83 1.07 -4.86
C ILE A 17 0.04 1.27 -3.62
N ILE A 18 1.11 0.50 -3.50
CA ILE A 18 2.11 0.66 -2.43
C ILE A 18 3.33 1.31 -3.04
N GLY A 19 3.76 2.39 -2.46
CA GLY A 19 4.92 3.09 -2.95
C GLY A 19 5.55 3.97 -1.89
N LYS A 20 6.58 4.70 -2.29
CA LYS A 20 7.24 5.65 -1.40
C LYS A 20 7.68 6.89 -2.16
N ASP A 21 7.79 7.99 -1.43
CA ASP A 21 8.33 9.23 -1.99
C ASP A 21 9.84 9.13 -2.09
N THR A 22 10.39 9.56 -3.21
CA THR A 22 11.82 9.61 -3.47
C THR A 22 12.20 10.99 -3.94
N ASP A 23 13.49 11.25 -4.08
CA ASP A 23 14.00 12.53 -4.62
C ASP A 23 13.53 12.78 -6.05
N HIS A 24 13.13 11.73 -6.76
CA HIS A 24 12.65 11.82 -8.14
C HIS A 24 11.12 11.74 -8.24
N GLY A 25 10.43 11.78 -7.11
CA GLY A 25 8.97 11.71 -7.05
C GLY A 25 8.49 10.42 -6.42
N PHE A 26 7.22 10.08 -6.63
CA PHE A 26 6.61 8.89 -6.04
C PHE A 26 6.99 7.65 -6.83
N LYS A 27 7.54 6.65 -6.14
CA LYS A 27 7.90 5.38 -6.76
C LYS A 27 6.90 4.30 -6.38
N VAL A 28 6.26 3.70 -7.38
CA VAL A 28 5.34 2.58 -7.16
C VAL A 28 6.15 1.30 -6.95
N LEU A 29 5.89 0.61 -5.84
CA LEU A 29 6.55 -0.65 -5.49
C LEU A 29 5.65 -1.84 -5.77
N TYR A 30 4.33 -1.67 -5.64
CA TYR A 30 3.35 -2.71 -5.88
C TYR A 30 2.04 -2.07 -6.32
N ASN A 31 1.35 -2.71 -7.24
CA ASN A 31 0.04 -2.28 -7.72
C ASN A 31 -0.81 -3.52 -7.95
N GLY A 32 -1.91 -3.61 -7.23
CA GLY A 32 -2.81 -4.74 -7.36
C GLY A 32 -3.58 -5.01 -6.09
N ASN A 33 -4.12 -6.22 -5.97
CA ASN A 33 -4.90 -6.62 -4.81
C ASN A 33 -4.00 -6.84 -3.61
N LEU A 34 -4.42 -6.33 -2.45
CA LEU A 34 -3.61 -6.42 -1.23
C LEU A 34 -3.39 -7.86 -0.79
N ASN A 35 -4.31 -8.79 -1.13
CA ASN A 35 -4.14 -10.22 -0.84
C ASN A 35 -2.91 -10.82 -1.51
N CYS A 36 -2.48 -10.24 -2.62
CA CYS A 36 -1.35 -10.74 -3.40
C CYS A 36 -0.07 -9.94 -3.12
N CYS A 37 -0.10 -9.09 -2.11
CA CYS A 37 1.06 -8.26 -1.75
C CYS A 37 2.27 -9.13 -1.39
N ASP A 38 3.43 -8.74 -1.90
CA ASP A 38 4.68 -9.43 -1.62
C ASP A 38 5.03 -9.31 -0.13
N ASP A 39 5.47 -10.40 0.48
CA ASP A 39 5.84 -10.47 1.90
C ASP A 39 6.87 -9.41 2.28
N LYS A 40 7.72 -9.00 1.37
CA LYS A 40 8.74 -7.99 1.67
C LYS A 40 8.17 -6.62 2.03
N TYR A 41 6.91 -6.36 1.68
CA TYR A 41 6.25 -5.09 2.01
C TYR A 41 5.32 -5.20 3.21
N ILE A 42 4.91 -6.41 3.58
CA ILE A 42 3.85 -6.61 4.57
C ILE A 42 4.22 -6.07 5.96
N ASN A 43 5.51 -6.07 6.29
CA ASN A 43 6.01 -5.57 7.57
C ASN A 43 6.45 -4.11 7.53
N SER A 44 6.29 -3.44 6.41
CA SER A 44 6.65 -2.03 6.28
C SER A 44 5.68 -1.15 7.03
N HIS A 45 6.18 -0.11 7.69
CA HIS A 45 5.33 0.86 8.36
C HIS A 45 4.66 1.76 7.33
N ILE A 46 3.36 2.00 7.53
CA ILE A 46 2.60 2.91 6.69
C ILE A 46 2.89 4.34 7.12
N ASN A 47 3.34 5.15 6.16
CA ASN A 47 3.61 6.56 6.39
C ASN A 47 2.36 7.41 6.13
N ARG A 48 1.63 7.10 5.05
CA ARG A 48 0.41 7.82 4.69
C ARG A 48 -0.48 6.94 3.84
N ILE A 49 -1.80 7.13 3.96
CA ILE A 49 -2.79 6.48 3.11
C ILE A 49 -3.61 7.59 2.44
N LYS A 50 -3.78 7.48 1.12
CA LYS A 50 -4.63 8.38 0.33
C LYS A 50 -5.64 7.57 -0.45
N GLU A 51 -6.83 8.13 -0.66
CA GLU A 51 -7.82 7.54 -1.55
C GLU A 51 -7.66 8.11 -2.95
N TRP A 52 -7.95 7.26 -3.95
CA TRP A 52 -8.18 7.74 -5.31
C TRP A 52 -9.34 6.94 -5.89
N SER A 53 -9.86 7.34 -7.05
CA SER A 53 -11.11 6.79 -7.59
C SER A 53 -11.09 5.28 -7.85
N GLY A 54 -9.94 4.65 -7.90
CA GLY A 54 -9.81 3.21 -8.14
C GLY A 54 -9.43 2.40 -6.90
N GLY A 55 -9.20 3.05 -5.75
CA GLY A 55 -8.76 2.34 -4.56
C GLY A 55 -7.95 3.20 -3.61
N LEU A 56 -6.86 2.64 -3.06
CA LEU A 56 -6.03 3.33 -2.09
C LEU A 56 -4.57 3.39 -2.52
N ILE A 57 -3.91 4.48 -2.15
CA ILE A 57 -2.46 4.64 -2.28
C ILE A 57 -1.88 4.57 -0.87
N ILE A 58 -1.00 3.60 -0.64
CA ILE A 58 -0.32 3.40 0.64
C ILE A 58 1.12 3.82 0.48
N LYS A 59 1.53 4.84 1.20
CA LYS A 59 2.93 5.30 1.20
C LYS A 59 3.68 4.69 2.38
N ILE A 60 4.80 4.10 2.11
CA ILE A 60 5.66 3.50 3.11
C ILE A 60 7.02 4.20 3.21
#